data_9bef285b0da81a652351ebc9e695d6da
#
_entry.id   9bef285b0da81a652351ebc9e695d6da
#
_cell.length_a   1.000
_cell.length_b   1.000
_cell.length_c   1.000
_cell.angle_alpha   90.00
_cell.angle_beta   90.00
_cell.angle_gamma   90.00
#
_symmetry.space_group_name_H-M   'P 1'
#
loop_
_entity.id
_entity.type
_entity.pdbx_description
1 polymer ?
#
loop_
_entity_poly.entity_id
_entity_poly.type
_entity_poly.pdbx_seq_one_letter_code
_entity_poly.pdbx_strand_id
1 'polypeptide(L)'
;MAYRIFAVCIGVLMMTGLARPQQVLAYEDSEIVYSEVAGKLGQSDEAAWLTEAILYAGDLYGVDPLLLTAVMEAESGFSMNSLSPVGACGYMQLMPDTAASLGVDRYNPLENVLGGASYLRTQMERFAGDGDYGLTEAVAAYNAGGGAIEKYGGVPPYSETISYVGRIGEIYRGLLALAED
;
A
#
# COMPACT_ATOMS: atom_id res chain seq x y z
N MET A 1 -23.44 -3.29 -25.21
CA MET A 1 -24.25 -2.28 -24.49
C MET A 1 -23.25 -1.24 -23.99
N ALA A 2 -23.30 -0.02 -24.52
CA ALA A 2 -22.23 0.95 -24.39
C ALA A 2 -22.24 1.58 -23.00
N TYR A 3 -21.12 1.53 -22.28
CA TYR A 3 -20.89 2.34 -21.09
C TYR A 3 -20.71 3.79 -21.52
N ARG A 4 -21.65 4.63 -21.12
CA ARG A 4 -21.56 6.07 -21.29
C ARG A 4 -20.57 6.62 -20.27
N ILE A 5 -19.41 6.97 -20.74
CA ILE A 5 -18.45 7.80 -20.01
C ILE A 5 -19.09 9.18 -19.82
N PHE A 6 -19.38 9.54 -18.59
CA PHE A 6 -19.75 10.91 -18.24
C PHE A 6 -18.44 11.75 -18.27
N ALA A 7 -18.22 12.38 -19.41
CA ALA A 7 -17.23 13.46 -19.49
C ALA A 7 -17.78 14.67 -18.73
N VAL A 8 -17.36 14.86 -17.50
CA VAL A 8 -17.54 16.13 -16.79
C VAL A 8 -16.51 17.09 -17.34
N CYS A 9 -16.97 18.14 -18.01
CA CYS A 9 -16.14 19.24 -18.48
C CYS A 9 -15.40 19.87 -17.30
N ILE A 10 -14.09 19.64 -17.21
CA ILE A 10 -13.21 20.36 -16.32
C ILE A 10 -12.87 21.68 -17.00
N GLY A 11 -13.53 22.75 -16.55
CA GLY A 11 -13.18 24.11 -16.90
C GLY A 11 -11.78 24.41 -16.41
N VAL A 12 -10.89 24.78 -17.33
CA VAL A 12 -9.55 25.28 -17.08
C VAL A 12 -9.63 26.45 -16.10
N LEU A 13 -9.17 26.30 -14.88
CA LEU A 13 -8.82 27.40 -13.99
C LEU A 13 -7.31 27.39 -13.78
N MET A 14 -6.62 28.06 -14.67
CA MET A 14 -5.23 28.50 -14.44
C MET A 14 -5.28 29.63 -13.42
N MET A 15 -4.38 29.53 -12.45
CA MET A 15 -3.81 30.58 -11.60
C MET A 15 -4.16 30.50 -10.11
N THR A 16 -3.07 30.43 -9.39
CA THR A 16 -2.74 30.68 -8.00
C THR A 16 -2.57 29.40 -7.18
N GLY A 17 -1.43 29.28 -6.50
CA GLY A 17 -0.95 28.16 -5.68
C GLY A 17 -1.91 27.67 -4.60
N LEU A 18 -3.04 27.14 -5.03
CA LEU A 18 -4.06 26.47 -4.23
C LEU A 18 -3.76 24.98 -4.27
N ALA A 19 -3.77 24.36 -3.10
CA ALA A 19 -3.72 22.90 -2.97
C ALA A 19 -4.66 22.24 -4.00
N ARG A 20 -4.16 21.23 -4.71
CA ARG A 20 -4.98 20.46 -5.66
C ARG A 20 -6.23 19.94 -4.93
N PRO A 21 -7.43 20.02 -5.54
CA PRO A 21 -8.62 19.46 -4.91
C PRO A 21 -8.43 17.96 -4.63
N GLN A 22 -8.86 17.49 -3.47
CA GLN A 22 -8.73 16.09 -3.04
C GLN A 22 -9.27 15.08 -4.07
N GLN A 23 -10.29 15.43 -4.85
CA GLN A 23 -10.82 14.61 -5.95
C GLN A 23 -9.85 14.45 -7.13
N VAL A 24 -8.99 15.43 -7.41
CA VAL A 24 -7.99 15.36 -8.49
C VAL A 24 -6.85 14.46 -8.07
N LEU A 25 -6.36 14.59 -6.83
CA LEU A 25 -5.35 13.71 -6.25
C LEU A 25 -5.83 12.25 -6.23
N ALA A 26 -7.04 11.99 -5.79
CA ALA A 26 -7.62 10.65 -5.77
C ALA A 26 -7.77 10.01 -7.17
N TYR A 27 -7.97 10.81 -8.22
CA TYR A 27 -8.02 10.32 -9.60
C TYR A 27 -6.61 9.98 -10.12
N GLU A 28 -5.64 10.85 -9.88
CA GLU A 28 -4.24 10.63 -10.28
C GLU A 28 -3.67 9.39 -9.60
N ASP A 29 -3.86 9.23 -8.29
CA ASP A 29 -3.46 8.03 -7.55
C ASP A 29 -4.11 6.76 -8.10
N SER A 30 -5.38 6.82 -8.51
CA SER A 30 -6.10 5.68 -9.10
C SER A 30 -5.47 5.19 -10.40
N GLU A 31 -5.08 6.11 -11.29
CA GLU A 31 -4.42 5.76 -12.56
C GLU A 31 -3.02 5.16 -12.32
N ILE A 32 -2.28 5.71 -11.36
CA ILE A 32 -0.94 5.22 -11.00
C ILE A 32 -1.03 3.82 -10.39
N VAL A 33 -1.91 3.62 -9.39
CA VAL A 33 -2.14 2.31 -8.75
C VAL A 33 -2.57 1.29 -9.79
N TYR A 34 -3.54 1.64 -10.66
CA TYR A 34 -3.98 0.73 -11.72
C TYR A 34 -2.84 0.37 -12.69
N SER A 35 -2.05 1.35 -13.10
CA SER A 35 -0.92 1.13 -14.01
C SER A 35 0.10 0.15 -13.41
N GLU A 36 0.42 0.30 -12.13
CA GLU A 36 1.36 -0.57 -11.43
C GLU A 36 0.81 -1.99 -11.29
N VAL A 37 -0.42 -2.14 -10.81
CA VAL A 37 -1.09 -3.44 -10.66
C VAL A 37 -1.25 -4.14 -12.00
N ALA A 38 -1.74 -3.43 -13.03
CA ALA A 38 -1.92 -3.97 -14.38
C ALA A 38 -0.60 -4.28 -15.09
N GLY A 39 0.47 -3.61 -14.73
CA GLY A 39 1.83 -3.95 -15.19
C GLY A 39 2.26 -5.36 -14.79
N LYS A 40 1.75 -5.89 -13.68
CA LYS A 40 2.03 -7.25 -13.16
C LYS A 40 0.94 -8.26 -13.54
N LEU A 41 -0.33 -7.89 -13.42
CA LEU A 41 -1.48 -8.80 -13.63
C LEU A 41 -2.07 -8.73 -15.04
N GLY A 42 -1.56 -7.85 -15.90
CA GLY A 42 -2.20 -7.49 -17.16
C GLY A 42 -3.44 -6.61 -16.92
N GLN A 43 -4.03 -6.12 -18.02
CA GLN A 43 -5.30 -5.40 -17.97
C GLN A 43 -6.45 -6.39 -17.77
N SER A 44 -6.79 -6.69 -16.51
CA SER A 44 -7.73 -7.73 -16.11
C SER A 44 -8.76 -7.20 -15.13
N ASP A 45 -9.86 -7.94 -14.96
CA ASP A 45 -10.86 -7.65 -13.93
C ASP A 45 -10.25 -7.73 -12.52
N GLU A 46 -9.26 -8.61 -12.33
CA GLU A 46 -8.53 -8.72 -11.07
C GLU A 46 -7.70 -7.46 -10.79
N ALA A 47 -7.01 -6.91 -11.81
CA ALA A 47 -6.24 -5.67 -11.65
C ALA A 47 -7.15 -4.48 -11.30
N ALA A 48 -8.30 -4.36 -11.97
CA ALA A 48 -9.28 -3.32 -11.67
C ALA A 48 -9.84 -3.45 -10.25
N TRP A 49 -10.26 -4.66 -9.86
CA TRP A 49 -10.77 -4.94 -8.53
C TRP A 49 -9.71 -4.65 -7.43
N LEU A 50 -8.46 -5.09 -7.65
CA LEU A 50 -7.41 -4.90 -6.67
C LEU A 50 -7.04 -3.42 -6.49
N THR A 51 -7.07 -2.65 -7.58
CA THR A 51 -6.91 -1.19 -7.53
C THR A 51 -7.98 -0.56 -6.64
N GLU A 52 -9.25 -0.89 -6.87
CA GLU A 52 -10.35 -0.39 -6.04
C GLU A 52 -10.19 -0.80 -4.56
N ALA A 53 -9.75 -2.04 -4.30
CA ALA A 53 -9.50 -2.52 -2.94
C ALA A 53 -8.37 -1.77 -2.24
N ILE A 54 -7.27 -1.45 -2.94
CA ILE A 54 -6.16 -0.65 -2.42
C ILE A 54 -6.62 0.77 -2.08
N LEU A 55 -7.33 1.44 -3.00
CA LEU A 55 -7.83 2.79 -2.80
C LEU A 55 -8.81 2.84 -1.62
N TYR A 56 -9.74 1.89 -1.56
CA TYR A 56 -10.69 1.78 -0.45
C TYR A 56 -9.99 1.53 0.90
N ALA A 57 -8.99 0.65 0.93
CA ALA A 57 -8.23 0.39 2.14
C ALA A 57 -7.41 1.62 2.59
N GLY A 58 -6.83 2.34 1.64
CA GLY A 58 -6.12 3.60 1.87
C GLY A 58 -7.01 4.66 2.52
N ASP A 59 -8.20 4.86 1.97
CA ASP A 59 -9.19 5.81 2.52
C ASP A 59 -9.67 5.37 3.91
N LEU A 60 -10.02 4.08 4.07
CA LEU A 60 -10.56 3.54 5.31
C LEU A 60 -9.59 3.65 6.49
N TYR A 61 -8.31 3.39 6.26
CA TYR A 61 -7.29 3.37 7.32
C TYR A 61 -6.38 4.61 7.33
N GLY A 62 -6.59 5.56 6.41
CA GLY A 62 -5.75 6.75 6.31
C GLY A 62 -4.30 6.42 5.97
N VAL A 63 -4.08 5.46 5.08
CA VAL A 63 -2.77 5.08 4.54
C VAL A 63 -2.70 5.51 3.09
N ASP A 64 -1.59 6.10 2.70
CA ASP A 64 -1.34 6.48 1.30
C ASP A 64 -1.47 5.26 0.38
N PRO A 65 -2.37 5.29 -0.63
CA PRO A 65 -2.58 4.16 -1.53
C PRO A 65 -1.34 3.80 -2.35
N LEU A 66 -0.46 4.75 -2.65
CA LEU A 66 0.81 4.48 -3.33
C LEU A 66 1.77 3.70 -2.42
N LEU A 67 1.76 4.01 -1.11
CA LEU A 67 2.52 3.22 -0.13
C LEU A 67 1.95 1.80 0.02
N LEU A 68 0.61 1.65 0.09
CA LEU A 68 -0.02 0.33 0.13
C LEU A 68 0.33 -0.49 -1.11
N THR A 69 0.33 0.13 -2.29
CA THR A 69 0.74 -0.49 -3.55
C THR A 69 2.18 -0.99 -3.49
N ALA A 70 3.10 -0.15 -3.01
CA ALA A 70 4.52 -0.51 -2.88
C ALA A 70 4.74 -1.67 -1.89
N VAL A 71 4.03 -1.67 -0.76
CA VAL A 71 4.07 -2.77 0.22
C VAL A 71 3.52 -4.05 -0.39
N MET A 72 2.35 -4.02 -1.02
CA MET A 72 1.73 -5.19 -1.64
C MET A 72 2.58 -5.79 -2.75
N GLU A 73 3.20 -4.95 -3.58
CA GLU A 73 4.14 -5.41 -4.60
C GLU A 73 5.36 -6.09 -3.97
N ALA A 74 5.91 -5.52 -2.92
CA ALA A 74 7.05 -6.10 -2.20
C ALA A 74 6.70 -7.44 -1.54
N GLU A 75 5.48 -7.59 -1.00
CA GLU A 75 5.02 -8.78 -0.29
C GLU A 75 4.73 -9.95 -1.22
N SER A 76 3.94 -9.73 -2.26
CA SER A 76 3.39 -10.81 -3.07
C SER A 76 3.52 -10.61 -4.58
N GLY A 77 3.92 -9.42 -5.05
CA GLY A 77 3.80 -9.05 -6.45
C GLY A 77 2.35 -9.07 -6.92
N PHE A 78 1.42 -8.68 -6.06
CA PHE A 78 -0.02 -8.66 -6.30
C PHE A 78 -0.62 -10.07 -6.49
N SER A 79 -0.12 -11.09 -5.78
CA SER A 79 -0.64 -12.45 -5.89
C SER A 79 -1.35 -12.90 -4.61
N MET A 80 -2.66 -13.15 -4.71
CA MET A 80 -3.42 -13.74 -3.60
C MET A 80 -2.98 -15.17 -3.28
N ASN A 81 -2.43 -15.88 -4.24
CA ASN A 81 -1.96 -17.26 -4.07
C ASN A 81 -0.56 -17.36 -3.45
N SER A 82 0.07 -16.24 -3.12
CA SER A 82 1.40 -16.20 -2.50
C SER A 82 1.35 -16.80 -1.10
N LEU A 83 2.21 -17.78 -0.83
CA LEU A 83 2.34 -18.44 0.47
C LEU A 83 3.82 -18.58 0.82
N SER A 84 4.23 -17.96 1.93
CA SER A 84 5.61 -18.06 2.39
C SER A 84 5.87 -19.38 3.14
N PRO A 85 7.14 -19.83 3.23
CA PRO A 85 7.51 -21.02 4.02
C PRO A 85 7.15 -20.93 5.50
N VAL A 86 7.02 -19.71 6.04
CA VAL A 86 6.65 -19.45 7.43
C VAL A 86 5.16 -19.21 7.63
N GLY A 87 4.37 -19.31 6.56
CA GLY A 87 2.92 -19.30 6.60
C GLY A 87 2.27 -17.92 6.38
N ALA A 88 3.02 -16.90 5.99
CA ALA A 88 2.40 -15.66 5.52
C ALA A 88 1.67 -15.91 4.18
N CYS A 89 0.50 -15.30 3.96
CA CYS A 89 -0.25 -15.54 2.73
C CYS A 89 -0.99 -14.31 2.20
N GLY A 90 -1.29 -14.37 0.91
CA GLY A 90 -2.13 -13.43 0.19
C GLY A 90 -1.39 -12.18 -0.27
N TYR A 91 -2.15 -11.22 -0.75
CA TYR A 91 -1.65 -9.95 -1.30
C TYR A 91 -0.70 -9.22 -0.35
N MET A 92 -1.07 -9.16 0.94
CA MET A 92 -0.35 -8.42 1.98
C MET A 92 0.49 -9.34 2.89
N GLN A 93 0.66 -10.61 2.53
CA GLN A 93 1.44 -11.62 3.26
C GLN A 93 1.15 -11.64 4.78
N LEU A 94 -0.14 -11.74 5.14
CA LEU A 94 -0.53 -11.77 6.54
C LEU A 94 -0.13 -13.09 7.21
N MET A 95 0.59 -12.98 8.31
CA MET A 95 0.87 -14.09 9.22
C MET A 95 -0.42 -14.56 9.92
N PRO A 96 -0.54 -15.86 10.26
CA PRO A 96 -1.72 -16.40 10.97
C PRO A 96 -2.09 -15.61 12.22
N ASP A 97 -1.10 -15.33 13.08
CA ASP A 97 -1.32 -14.63 14.34
C ASP A 97 -1.72 -13.17 14.13
N THR A 98 -1.16 -12.51 13.11
CA THR A 98 -1.53 -11.15 12.74
C THR A 98 -2.99 -11.11 12.27
N ALA A 99 -3.38 -11.99 11.35
CA ALA A 99 -4.76 -12.07 10.87
C ALA A 99 -5.75 -12.39 12.02
N ALA A 100 -5.40 -13.31 12.89
CA ALA A 100 -6.22 -13.63 14.06
C ALA A 100 -6.39 -12.43 15.00
N SER A 101 -5.32 -11.67 15.25
CA SER A 101 -5.37 -10.47 16.11
C SER A 101 -6.22 -9.34 15.52
N LEU A 102 -6.28 -9.26 14.20
CA LEU A 102 -7.09 -8.29 13.45
C LEU A 102 -8.54 -8.76 13.25
N GLY A 103 -8.83 -10.04 13.50
CA GLY A 103 -10.15 -10.63 13.29
C GLY A 103 -10.52 -10.77 11.81
N VAL A 104 -9.53 -10.97 10.91
CA VAL A 104 -9.74 -11.10 9.48
C VAL A 104 -9.43 -12.52 8.98
N ASP A 105 -10.16 -12.96 7.94
CA ASP A 105 -9.79 -14.14 7.19
C ASP A 105 -8.72 -13.78 6.14
N ARG A 106 -7.47 -14.15 6.43
CA ARG A 106 -6.34 -13.89 5.53
C ARG A 106 -6.43 -14.59 4.16
N TYR A 107 -7.33 -15.56 4.01
CA TYR A 107 -7.60 -16.24 2.74
C TYR A 107 -8.72 -15.57 1.93
N ASN A 108 -9.47 -14.65 2.53
CA ASN A 108 -10.41 -13.79 1.81
C ASN A 108 -9.63 -12.64 1.16
N PRO A 109 -9.72 -12.44 -0.18
CA PRO A 109 -8.95 -11.41 -0.87
C PRO A 109 -9.12 -9.99 -0.31
N LEU A 110 -10.36 -9.57 -0.06
CA LEU A 110 -10.63 -8.23 0.46
C LEU A 110 -10.15 -8.08 1.91
N GLU A 111 -10.43 -9.07 2.76
CA GLU A 111 -10.00 -9.03 4.16
C GLU A 111 -8.47 -9.10 4.30
N ASN A 112 -7.78 -9.74 3.35
CA ASN A 112 -6.32 -9.73 3.30
C ASN A 112 -5.76 -8.33 3.02
N VAL A 113 -6.33 -7.61 2.03
CA VAL A 113 -5.95 -6.21 1.73
C VAL A 113 -6.26 -5.30 2.92
N LEU A 114 -7.48 -5.37 3.45
CA LEU A 114 -7.91 -4.55 4.59
C LEU A 114 -7.09 -4.84 5.86
N GLY A 115 -6.83 -6.10 6.14
CA GLY A 115 -6.01 -6.51 7.28
C GLY A 115 -4.57 -6.01 7.17
N GLY A 116 -3.97 -6.09 5.98
CA GLY A 116 -2.64 -5.56 5.72
C GLY A 116 -2.57 -4.05 5.88
N ALA A 117 -3.54 -3.31 5.34
CA ALA A 117 -3.62 -1.86 5.48
C ALA A 117 -3.81 -1.44 6.95
N SER A 118 -4.70 -2.12 7.69
CA SER A 118 -4.91 -1.91 9.12
C SER A 118 -3.63 -2.18 9.93
N TYR A 119 -2.92 -3.26 9.61
CA TYR A 119 -1.66 -3.60 10.28
C TYR A 119 -0.58 -2.56 9.99
N LEU A 120 -0.44 -2.12 8.73
CA LEU A 120 0.50 -1.07 8.36
C LEU A 120 0.17 0.24 9.09
N ARG A 121 -1.10 0.64 9.14
CA ARG A 121 -1.54 1.81 9.90
C ARG A 121 -1.14 1.72 11.37
N THR A 122 -1.34 0.56 12.00
CA THR A 122 -0.92 0.33 13.39
C THR A 122 0.58 0.52 13.57
N GLN A 123 1.41 0.05 12.63
CA GLN A 123 2.85 0.27 12.70
C GLN A 123 3.20 1.76 12.48
N MET A 124 2.51 2.45 11.58
CA MET A 124 2.69 3.89 11.36
C MET A 124 2.36 4.69 12.63
N GLU A 125 1.25 4.39 13.29
CA GLU A 125 0.87 5.06 14.55
C GLU A 125 1.89 4.83 15.66
N ARG A 126 2.51 3.65 15.67
CA ARG A 126 3.48 3.27 16.71
C ARG A 126 4.87 3.84 16.46
N PHE A 127 5.31 3.92 15.21
CA PHE A 127 6.70 4.19 14.86
C PHE A 127 6.90 5.38 13.92
N ALA A 128 5.86 5.85 13.21
CA ALA A 128 5.95 7.03 12.33
C ALA A 128 5.88 8.36 13.11
N GLY A 129 6.31 8.34 14.37
CA GLY A 129 6.39 9.55 15.19
C GLY A 129 7.33 10.61 14.60
N ASP A 130 7.65 11.61 15.36
CA ASP A 130 8.24 12.91 15.01
C ASP A 130 9.61 12.87 14.30
N GLY A 131 9.71 12.35 13.06
CA GLY A 131 10.99 12.44 12.34
C GLY A 131 11.00 11.83 10.95
N ASP A 132 12.00 12.19 10.16
CA ASP A 132 12.22 11.77 8.76
C ASP A 132 12.35 10.25 8.57
N TYR A 133 12.52 9.50 9.66
CA TYR A 133 12.70 8.04 9.65
C TYR A 133 11.44 7.24 10.05
N GLY A 134 10.39 7.91 10.51
CA GLY A 134 9.23 7.24 11.08
C GLY A 134 8.52 6.29 10.11
N LEU A 135 8.35 6.67 8.84
CA LEU A 135 7.79 5.79 7.83
C LEU A 135 8.68 4.57 7.56
N THR A 136 10.00 4.77 7.55
CA THR A 136 11.00 3.70 7.39
C THR A 136 10.89 2.66 8.51
N GLU A 137 10.72 3.14 9.75
CA GLU A 137 10.56 2.26 10.92
C GLU A 137 9.21 1.53 10.91
N ALA A 138 8.14 2.18 10.49
CA ALA A 138 6.82 1.56 10.33
C ALA A 138 6.83 0.43 9.28
N VAL A 139 7.46 0.67 8.14
CA VAL A 139 7.66 -0.35 7.09
C VAL A 139 8.55 -1.50 7.59
N ALA A 140 9.63 -1.19 8.31
CA ALA A 140 10.47 -2.21 8.94
C ALA A 140 9.70 -3.03 9.99
N ALA A 141 8.81 -2.38 10.76
CA ALA A 141 7.96 -3.03 11.77
C ALA A 141 6.91 -3.96 11.13
N TYR A 142 6.42 -3.62 9.96
CA TYR A 142 5.53 -4.49 9.20
C TYR A 142 6.19 -5.85 8.92
N ASN A 143 7.44 -5.85 8.46
CA ASN A 143 8.20 -7.06 8.13
C ASN A 143 8.77 -7.77 9.37
N ALA A 144 9.48 -7.04 10.24
CA ALA A 144 10.24 -7.62 11.36
C ALA A 144 9.44 -7.76 12.66
N GLY A 145 8.23 -7.17 12.71
CA GLY A 145 7.45 -7.00 13.92
C GLY A 145 7.93 -5.84 14.78
N GLY A 146 6.98 -5.11 15.40
CA GLY A 146 7.29 -3.92 16.19
C GLY A 146 8.25 -4.16 17.36
N GLY A 147 8.25 -5.36 17.95
CA GLY A 147 9.22 -5.71 19.01
C GLY A 147 10.68 -5.69 18.57
N ALA A 148 10.96 -5.94 17.28
CA ALA A 148 12.32 -5.83 16.75
C ALA A 148 12.74 -4.36 16.66
N ILE A 149 11.85 -3.47 16.22
CA ILE A 149 12.12 -2.03 16.13
C ILE A 149 12.42 -1.47 17.52
N GLU A 150 11.60 -1.80 18.52
CA GLU A 150 11.82 -1.37 19.91
C GLU A 150 13.16 -1.89 20.46
N LYS A 151 13.48 -3.16 20.23
CA LYS A 151 14.71 -3.79 20.72
C LYS A 151 15.97 -3.10 20.17
N TYR A 152 15.95 -2.67 18.90
CA TYR A 152 17.10 -2.09 18.23
C TYR A 152 17.07 -0.56 18.17
N GLY A 153 15.97 0.06 18.59
CA GLY A 153 15.80 1.51 18.52
C GLY A 153 15.77 2.04 17.09
N GLY A 154 15.15 1.30 16.18
CA GLY A 154 15.07 1.59 14.75
C GLY A 154 15.08 0.32 13.90
N VAL A 155 15.42 0.46 12.61
CA VAL A 155 15.47 -0.69 11.68
C VAL A 155 16.48 -1.74 12.18
N PRO A 156 16.04 -2.99 12.44
CA PRO A 156 16.93 -4.01 12.96
C PRO A 156 17.99 -4.42 11.91
N PRO A 157 19.18 -4.87 12.32
CA PRO A 157 20.25 -5.26 11.40
C PRO A 157 19.99 -6.64 10.76
N TYR A 158 18.77 -6.88 10.35
CA TYR A 158 18.36 -8.08 9.60
C TYR A 158 18.47 -7.79 8.11
N SER A 159 19.25 -8.59 7.38
CA SER A 159 19.46 -8.39 5.94
C SER A 159 18.14 -8.41 5.16
N GLU A 160 17.19 -9.25 5.56
CA GLU A 160 15.86 -9.32 4.97
C GLU A 160 15.10 -8.00 5.15
N THR A 161 15.02 -7.50 6.39
CA THR A 161 14.29 -6.26 6.69
C THR A 161 14.93 -5.03 6.04
N ILE A 162 16.26 -4.95 6.02
CA ILE A 162 16.98 -3.87 5.34
C ILE A 162 16.67 -3.87 3.84
N SER A 163 16.72 -5.06 3.21
CA SER A 163 16.38 -5.21 1.78
C SER A 163 14.92 -4.88 1.51
N TYR A 164 14.02 -5.30 2.39
CA TYR A 164 12.59 -5.02 2.31
C TYR A 164 12.28 -3.52 2.33
N VAL A 165 12.83 -2.81 3.32
CA VAL A 165 12.67 -1.35 3.44
C VAL A 165 13.24 -0.64 2.21
N GLY A 166 14.43 -1.05 1.75
CA GLY A 166 15.06 -0.49 0.55
C GLY A 166 14.17 -0.65 -0.69
N ARG A 167 13.65 -1.86 -0.90
CA ARG A 167 12.77 -2.17 -2.04
C ARG A 167 11.47 -1.35 -2.01
N ILE A 168 10.79 -1.28 -0.87
CA ILE A 168 9.57 -0.48 -0.75
C ILE A 168 9.87 1.00 -0.99
N GLY A 169 10.97 1.51 -0.44
CA GLY A 169 11.38 2.89 -0.66
C GLY A 169 11.68 3.21 -2.13
N GLU A 170 12.22 2.26 -2.90
CA GLU A 170 12.43 2.42 -4.35
C GLU A 170 11.10 2.46 -5.11
N ILE A 171 10.21 1.48 -4.86
CA ILE A 171 8.89 1.41 -5.52
C ILE A 171 8.08 2.67 -5.18
N TYR A 172 7.94 3.00 -3.91
CA TYR A 172 7.13 4.13 -3.46
C TYR A 172 7.60 5.47 -4.03
N ARG A 173 8.93 5.74 -4.05
CA ARG A 173 9.47 6.94 -4.71
C ARG A 173 9.21 6.96 -6.20
N GLY A 174 9.25 5.80 -6.87
CA GLY A 174 8.90 5.69 -8.28
C GLY A 174 7.45 6.07 -8.54
N LEU A 175 6.51 5.60 -7.71
CA LEU A 175 5.09 5.92 -7.81
C LEU A 175 4.81 7.41 -7.50
N LEU A 176 5.46 7.98 -6.48
CA LEU A 176 5.35 9.41 -6.16
C LEU A 176 5.83 10.30 -7.31
N ALA A 177 6.90 9.93 -7.99
CA ALA A 177 7.40 10.71 -9.11
C ALA A 177 6.39 10.76 -10.28
N LEU A 178 5.58 9.71 -10.47
CA LEU A 178 4.50 9.69 -11.46
C LEU A 178 3.32 10.61 -11.07
N ALA A 179 3.14 10.87 -9.78
CA ALA A 179 2.08 11.77 -9.28
C ALA A 179 2.47 13.27 -9.39
N GLU A 180 3.75 13.57 -9.61
CA GLU A 180 4.24 14.95 -9.74
C GLU A 180 4.29 15.45 -11.20
N ASP A 181 4.19 14.53 -12.20
CA ASP A 181 4.22 14.82 -13.62
C ASP A 181 2.82 15.12 -14.19
#